data_26db098ebef0d41362100791971183c0
#
_entry.id   26db098ebef0d41362100791971183c0
#
_cell.length_a   1.000
_cell.length_b   1.000
_cell.length_c   1.000
_cell.angle_alpha   90.00
_cell.angle_beta   90.00
_cell.angle_gamma   90.00
#
_symmetry.space_group_name_H-M   'P 1'
#
loop_
_entity.id
_entity.type
_entity.pdbx_description
1 polymer ?
#
loop_
_entity_poly.entity_id
_entity_poly.type
_entity_poly.pdbx_seq_one_letter_code
_entity_poly.pdbx_strand_id
1 'polypeptide(L)'
;AAIAKKAAVDARIMPIDQAKTAGAVATFGEKYGTEVRVISMGEDGKLSRELCGGCHVPNTGNIQYFHIVKESSPGAGNRRIEAVAGSAAARFFEEAIAKLTKAISAHNDQVHASNLSADEKKAFLIEQKATTEEKSRLLGMGAAGVSPLTSLLEQDAVALEKAAREYSKLSRKTQGGATLSAEEVELGKLGDLEFCARTFEGVSPESVKQLGDSLKEKHRKF
;
A
#
# COMPACT_ATOMS: atom_id res chain seq x y z
N ALA A 1 -18.69 -1.22 12.48
CA ALA A 1 -19.85 -1.02 13.39
C ALA A 1 -20.98 -2.04 13.15
N ALA A 2 -21.58 -2.15 11.94
CA ALA A 2 -22.73 -3.05 11.67
C ALA A 2 -22.38 -4.54 11.85
N ILE A 3 -21.23 -5.00 11.33
CA ILE A 3 -20.78 -6.40 11.47
C ILE A 3 -20.64 -6.79 12.94
N ALA A 4 -20.03 -5.95 13.77
CA ALA A 4 -19.85 -6.22 15.20
C ALA A 4 -21.18 -6.30 15.98
N LYS A 5 -22.24 -5.63 15.49
CA LYS A 5 -23.59 -5.67 16.08
C LYS A 5 -24.32 -6.98 15.80
N LYS A 6 -23.82 -7.79 14.85
CA LYS A 6 -24.47 -9.05 14.43
C LYS A 6 -25.96 -8.87 14.14
N ALA A 7 -26.27 -7.78 13.41
CA ALA A 7 -27.66 -7.40 13.16
C ALA A 7 -28.36 -8.38 12.23
N ALA A 8 -29.58 -8.75 12.54
CA ALA A 8 -30.41 -9.60 11.69
C ALA A 8 -30.69 -8.92 10.35
N VAL A 9 -30.76 -9.70 9.28
CA VAL A 9 -31.13 -9.28 7.94
C VAL A 9 -32.42 -10.00 7.56
N ASP A 10 -33.50 -9.25 7.40
CA ASP A 10 -34.84 -9.73 7.08
C ASP A 10 -35.21 -9.36 5.64
N ALA A 11 -35.89 -10.28 4.96
CA ALA A 11 -36.33 -10.11 3.58
C ALA A 11 -37.85 -10.34 3.49
N ARG A 12 -38.60 -9.33 3.08
CA ARG A 12 -40.04 -9.41 2.94
C ARG A 12 -40.52 -8.95 1.57
N ILE A 13 -41.52 -9.63 1.02
CA ILE A 13 -42.24 -9.18 -0.17
C ILE A 13 -43.45 -8.41 0.29
N MET A 14 -43.65 -7.19 -0.26
CA MET A 14 -44.77 -6.37 0.06
C MET A 14 -45.15 -5.41 -1.10
N PRO A 15 -46.36 -4.84 -1.12
CA PRO A 15 -46.72 -3.82 -2.09
C PRO A 15 -45.75 -2.63 -2.05
N ILE A 16 -45.40 -2.08 -3.23
CA ILE A 16 -44.44 -0.98 -3.38
C ILE A 16 -44.81 0.24 -2.54
N ASP A 17 -46.10 0.55 -2.41
CA ASP A 17 -46.54 1.71 -1.62
C ASP A 17 -46.32 1.51 -0.11
N GLN A 18 -46.51 0.27 0.38
CA GLN A 18 -46.14 -0.08 1.75
C GLN A 18 -44.64 0.01 2.00
N ALA A 19 -43.84 -0.46 1.05
CA ALA A 19 -42.38 -0.38 1.13
C ALA A 19 -41.91 1.08 1.22
N LYS A 20 -42.44 1.97 0.39
CA LYS A 20 -42.16 3.42 0.43
C LYS A 20 -42.57 4.05 1.74
N THR A 21 -43.78 3.73 2.22
CA THR A 21 -44.30 4.22 3.50
C THR A 21 -43.45 3.77 4.68
N ALA A 22 -42.92 2.55 4.60
CA ALA A 22 -41.96 2.00 5.56
C ALA A 22 -40.55 2.62 5.47
N GLY A 23 -40.33 3.55 4.54
CA GLY A 23 -39.04 4.22 4.35
C GLY A 23 -38.00 3.39 3.62
N ALA A 24 -38.41 2.42 2.79
CA ALA A 24 -37.47 1.67 1.98
C ALA A 24 -36.88 2.55 0.87
N VAL A 25 -35.55 2.53 0.76
CA VAL A 25 -34.82 3.23 -0.31
C VAL A 25 -34.97 2.46 -1.60
N ALA A 26 -35.39 3.16 -2.67
CA ALA A 26 -35.46 2.63 -4.03
C ALA A 26 -34.37 3.28 -4.88
N THR A 27 -33.65 2.47 -5.67
CA THR A 27 -32.63 3.00 -6.58
C THR A 27 -33.29 3.75 -7.74
N PHE A 28 -32.82 4.96 -8.04
CA PHE A 28 -33.36 5.79 -9.10
C PHE A 28 -33.17 5.12 -10.46
N GLY A 29 -34.25 5.09 -11.27
CA GLY A 29 -34.23 4.58 -12.64
C GLY A 29 -34.62 3.11 -12.82
N GLU A 30 -34.81 2.33 -11.75
CA GLU A 30 -35.37 0.98 -11.85
C GLU A 30 -36.89 1.00 -11.95
N LYS A 31 -37.43 0.17 -12.83
CA LYS A 31 -38.89 -0.06 -12.94
C LYS A 31 -39.28 -1.18 -11.96
N TYR A 32 -39.92 -0.81 -10.88
CA TYR A 32 -40.44 -1.75 -9.89
C TYR A 32 -41.84 -2.21 -10.25
N GLY A 33 -42.14 -3.48 -9.99
CA GLY A 33 -43.48 -4.02 -10.07
C GLY A 33 -44.39 -3.55 -8.93
N THR A 34 -45.60 -4.07 -8.89
CA THR A 34 -46.60 -3.79 -7.81
C THR A 34 -46.16 -4.39 -6.47
N GLU A 35 -45.43 -5.50 -6.49
CA GLU A 35 -44.81 -6.13 -5.34
C GLU A 35 -43.30 -6.04 -5.42
N VAL A 36 -42.65 -5.77 -4.32
CA VAL A 36 -41.19 -5.57 -4.21
C VAL A 36 -40.65 -6.33 -3.02
N ARG A 37 -39.40 -6.79 -3.16
CA ARG A 37 -38.67 -7.39 -2.07
C ARG A 37 -37.90 -6.33 -1.31
N VAL A 38 -38.21 -6.18 -0.02
CA VAL A 38 -37.58 -5.25 0.90
C VAL A 38 -36.60 -5.99 1.78
N ILE A 39 -35.36 -5.54 1.81
CA ILE A 39 -34.33 -6.01 2.73
C ILE A 39 -34.23 -5.01 3.87
N SER A 40 -34.38 -5.49 5.10
CA SER A 40 -34.22 -4.70 6.32
C SER A 40 -33.07 -5.23 7.15
N MET A 41 -32.17 -4.37 7.60
CA MET A 41 -31.01 -4.71 8.43
C MET A 41 -31.11 -4.04 9.80
N GLY A 42 -30.95 -4.85 10.85
CA GLY A 42 -31.09 -4.40 12.24
C GLY A 42 -32.56 -4.32 12.67
N GLU A 43 -32.73 -3.98 13.95
CA GLU A 43 -34.06 -3.85 14.55
C GLU A 43 -34.91 -2.86 13.75
N ASP A 44 -36.04 -3.31 13.24
CA ASP A 44 -36.96 -2.52 12.40
C ASP A 44 -36.30 -1.83 11.20
N GLY A 45 -35.22 -2.38 10.66
CA GLY A 45 -34.52 -1.79 9.54
C GLY A 45 -33.76 -0.50 9.86
N LYS A 46 -33.41 -0.26 11.11
CA LYS A 46 -32.70 0.97 11.55
C LYS A 46 -31.29 1.12 10.98
N LEU A 47 -30.65 0.02 10.53
CA LEU A 47 -29.34 0.10 9.88
C LEU A 47 -29.44 0.37 8.38
N SER A 48 -30.36 -0.31 7.70
CA SER A 48 -30.68 -0.11 6.29
C SER A 48 -32.03 -0.75 5.97
N ARG A 49 -32.79 -0.14 5.06
CA ARG A 49 -33.99 -0.70 4.47
C ARG A 49 -34.03 -0.32 2.99
N GLU A 50 -33.96 -1.32 2.12
CA GLU A 50 -33.78 -1.09 0.69
C GLU A 50 -34.58 -2.08 -0.15
N LEU A 51 -34.97 -1.67 -1.36
CA LEU A 51 -35.50 -2.59 -2.37
C LEU A 51 -34.34 -3.31 -3.01
N CYS A 52 -34.26 -4.63 -2.82
CA CYS A 52 -33.16 -5.42 -3.38
C CYS A 52 -33.57 -6.84 -3.70
N GLY A 53 -33.34 -7.25 -4.96
CA GLY A 53 -33.54 -8.62 -5.44
C GLY A 53 -32.36 -9.58 -5.20
N GLY A 54 -31.21 -9.06 -4.76
CA GLY A 54 -29.97 -9.80 -4.58
C GLY A 54 -29.96 -10.77 -3.39
N CYS A 55 -28.90 -11.58 -3.29
CA CYS A 55 -28.68 -12.47 -2.16
C CYS A 55 -28.07 -11.70 -0.98
N HIS A 56 -28.51 -12.04 0.23
CA HIS A 56 -28.04 -11.45 1.46
C HIS A 56 -27.70 -12.50 2.50
N VAL A 57 -26.71 -12.19 3.35
CA VAL A 57 -26.44 -13.00 4.55
C VAL A 57 -27.59 -12.82 5.57
N PRO A 58 -27.92 -13.83 6.36
CA PRO A 58 -29.01 -13.74 7.34
C PRO A 58 -28.66 -12.85 8.55
N ASN A 59 -27.37 -12.56 8.73
CA ASN A 59 -26.88 -11.74 9.84
C ASN A 59 -25.61 -11.02 9.41
N THR A 60 -25.49 -9.73 9.73
CA THR A 60 -24.31 -8.94 9.36
C THR A 60 -23.01 -9.47 9.95
N GLY A 61 -23.06 -10.18 11.08
CA GLY A 61 -21.91 -10.87 11.68
C GLY A 61 -21.30 -11.97 10.79
N ASN A 62 -22.08 -12.57 9.87
CA ASN A 62 -21.59 -13.56 8.93
C ASN A 62 -20.57 -12.99 7.93
N ILE A 63 -20.52 -11.68 7.75
CA ILE A 63 -19.52 -11.00 6.91
C ILE A 63 -18.14 -11.11 7.52
N GLN A 64 -18.03 -11.17 8.86
CA GLN A 64 -16.81 -11.28 9.66
C GLN A 64 -15.83 -10.11 9.45
N TYR A 65 -15.30 -9.95 8.25
CA TYR A 65 -14.34 -8.94 7.87
C TYR A 65 -14.88 -8.08 6.74
N PHE A 66 -14.51 -6.80 6.74
CA PHE A 66 -14.77 -5.89 5.63
C PHE A 66 -13.66 -4.84 5.59
N HIS A 67 -13.07 -4.64 4.42
CA HIS A 67 -12.03 -3.64 4.21
C HIS A 67 -12.20 -2.98 2.84
N ILE A 68 -12.13 -1.64 2.79
CA ILE A 68 -12.09 -0.88 1.55
C ILE A 68 -10.63 -0.84 1.08
N VAL A 69 -10.36 -1.47 -0.05
CA VAL A 69 -9.02 -1.56 -0.64
C VAL A 69 -8.67 -0.29 -1.41
N LYS A 70 -9.66 0.27 -2.11
CA LYS A 70 -9.43 1.43 -2.99
C LYS A 70 -10.70 2.24 -3.19
N GLU A 71 -10.52 3.55 -3.27
CA GLU A 71 -11.51 4.49 -3.77
C GLU A 71 -10.93 5.20 -5.00
N SER A 72 -11.70 5.32 -6.07
CA SER A 72 -11.29 5.96 -7.32
C SER A 72 -12.46 6.66 -8.00
N SER A 73 -12.16 7.56 -8.92
CA SER A 73 -13.16 8.22 -9.78
C SER A 73 -12.90 7.83 -11.23
N PRO A 74 -13.69 6.91 -11.80
CA PRO A 74 -13.54 6.50 -13.20
C PRO A 74 -14.02 7.55 -14.21
N GLY A 75 -14.67 8.62 -13.73
CA GLY A 75 -15.19 9.71 -14.57
C GLY A 75 -15.95 10.73 -13.73
N ALA A 76 -16.28 11.88 -14.33
CA ALA A 76 -16.99 12.97 -13.65
C ALA A 76 -18.32 12.47 -13.04
N GLY A 77 -18.51 12.72 -11.75
CA GLY A 77 -19.74 12.38 -11.01
C GLY A 77 -19.84 10.93 -10.54
N ASN A 78 -18.90 10.05 -10.89
CA ASN A 78 -18.90 8.65 -10.47
C ASN A 78 -17.78 8.36 -9.46
N ARG A 79 -18.11 7.61 -8.41
CA ARG A 79 -17.15 7.07 -7.45
C ARG A 79 -17.17 5.54 -7.52
N ARG A 80 -15.98 4.94 -7.57
CA ARG A 80 -15.79 3.49 -7.53
C ARG A 80 -15.13 3.12 -6.22
N ILE A 81 -15.75 2.24 -5.47
CA ILE A 81 -15.22 1.66 -4.24
C ILE A 81 -14.93 0.19 -4.52
N GLU A 82 -13.70 -0.23 -4.23
CA GLU A 82 -13.29 -1.62 -4.25
C GLU A 82 -13.10 -2.08 -2.81
N ALA A 83 -13.76 -3.16 -2.43
CA ALA A 83 -13.72 -3.70 -1.08
C ALA A 83 -13.61 -5.21 -1.08
N VAL A 84 -13.04 -5.77 -0.02
CA VAL A 84 -12.99 -7.20 0.26
C VAL A 84 -13.77 -7.53 1.53
N ALA A 85 -14.39 -8.71 1.58
CA ALA A 85 -15.19 -9.14 2.73
C ALA A 85 -14.96 -10.64 3.02
N GLY A 86 -15.34 -11.08 4.21
CA GLY A 86 -15.25 -12.48 4.64
C GLY A 86 -13.82 -13.03 4.54
N SER A 87 -13.69 -14.28 4.11
CA SER A 87 -12.39 -14.95 3.99
C SER A 87 -11.42 -14.26 3.00
N ALA A 88 -11.94 -13.55 1.99
CA ALA A 88 -11.11 -12.78 1.08
C ALA A 88 -10.42 -11.60 1.79
N ALA A 89 -11.14 -10.94 2.72
CA ALA A 89 -10.54 -9.89 3.53
C ALA A 89 -9.51 -10.44 4.52
N ALA A 90 -9.77 -11.61 5.12
CA ALA A 90 -8.79 -12.26 5.99
C ALA A 90 -7.48 -12.55 5.25
N ARG A 91 -7.56 -13.20 4.08
CA ARG A 91 -6.38 -13.44 3.22
C ARG A 91 -5.64 -12.17 2.81
N PHE A 92 -6.38 -11.12 2.46
CA PHE A 92 -5.80 -9.81 2.12
C PHE A 92 -4.91 -9.29 3.27
N PHE A 93 -5.37 -9.38 4.51
CA PHE A 93 -4.58 -8.95 5.67
C PHE A 93 -3.40 -9.87 5.97
N GLU A 94 -3.57 -11.19 5.85
CA GLU A 94 -2.49 -12.16 6.01
C GLU A 94 -1.35 -11.89 5.01
N GLU A 95 -1.69 -11.69 3.75
CA GLU A 95 -0.74 -11.35 2.69
C GLU A 95 -0.07 -9.99 2.94
N ALA A 96 -0.82 -8.99 3.40
CA ALA A 96 -0.29 -7.67 3.72
C ALA A 96 0.71 -7.73 4.90
N ILE A 97 0.39 -8.49 5.96
CA ILE A 97 1.28 -8.73 7.10
C ILE A 97 2.58 -9.38 6.60
N ALA A 98 2.48 -10.49 5.87
CA ALA A 98 3.65 -11.23 5.39
C ALA A 98 4.54 -10.38 4.47
N LYS A 99 3.93 -9.67 3.51
CA LYS A 99 4.63 -8.80 2.57
C LYS A 99 5.37 -7.66 3.28
N LEU A 100 4.72 -7.00 4.22
CA LEU A 100 5.30 -5.87 4.94
C LEU A 100 6.43 -6.34 5.88
N THR A 101 6.23 -7.44 6.61
CA THR A 101 7.26 -8.03 7.47
C THR A 101 8.50 -8.39 6.65
N LYS A 102 8.33 -9.05 5.50
CA LYS A 102 9.44 -9.39 4.59
C LYS A 102 10.16 -8.15 4.07
N ALA A 103 9.41 -7.10 3.71
CA ALA A 103 10.00 -5.86 3.20
C ALA A 103 10.80 -5.10 4.27
N ILE A 104 10.32 -5.07 5.51
CA ILE A 104 11.05 -4.47 6.65
C ILE A 104 12.32 -5.28 6.95
N SER A 105 12.24 -6.62 6.98
CA SER A 105 13.42 -7.48 7.18
C SER A 105 14.47 -7.22 6.11
N ALA A 106 14.08 -7.25 4.84
CA ALA A 106 15.00 -7.00 3.73
C ALA A 106 15.65 -5.60 3.80
N HIS A 107 14.90 -4.57 4.20
CA HIS A 107 15.46 -3.24 4.41
C HIS A 107 16.48 -3.24 5.55
N ASN A 108 16.14 -3.83 6.70
CA ASN A 108 17.03 -3.92 7.86
C ASN A 108 18.31 -4.70 7.52
N ASP A 109 18.22 -5.80 6.77
CA ASP A 109 19.36 -6.58 6.30
C ASP A 109 20.30 -5.74 5.40
N GLN A 110 19.73 -4.94 4.50
CA GLN A 110 20.51 -4.00 3.68
C GLN A 110 21.23 -2.94 4.54
N VAL A 111 20.56 -2.38 5.53
CA VAL A 111 21.16 -1.43 6.48
C VAL A 111 22.29 -2.09 7.28
N HIS A 112 22.09 -3.31 7.77
CA HIS A 112 23.13 -4.07 8.50
C HIS A 112 24.34 -4.37 7.65
N ALA A 113 24.15 -4.75 6.38
CA ALA A 113 25.22 -5.06 5.43
C ALA A 113 25.98 -3.83 4.93
N SER A 114 25.48 -2.62 5.17
CA SER A 114 26.12 -1.38 4.73
C SER A 114 27.39 -1.03 5.53
N ASN A 115 28.23 -0.17 4.97
CA ASN A 115 29.46 0.34 5.62
C ASN A 115 29.19 1.54 6.55
N LEU A 116 27.94 1.78 6.94
CA LEU A 116 27.55 2.85 7.86
C LEU A 116 28.05 2.55 9.29
N SER A 117 28.29 3.59 10.06
CA SER A 117 28.58 3.46 11.49
C SER A 117 27.38 2.89 12.26
N ALA A 118 27.60 2.40 13.48
CA ALA A 118 26.55 1.83 14.31
C ALA A 118 25.41 2.82 14.59
N ASP A 119 25.74 4.09 14.83
CA ASP A 119 24.75 5.15 15.10
C ASP A 119 23.92 5.49 13.84
N GLU A 120 24.57 5.57 12.68
CA GLU A 120 23.87 5.76 11.40
C GLU A 120 22.96 4.59 11.07
N LYS A 121 23.42 3.34 11.25
CA LYS A 121 22.57 2.15 11.06
C LYS A 121 21.32 2.21 11.92
N LYS A 122 21.47 2.55 13.22
CA LYS A 122 20.34 2.68 14.14
C LYS A 122 19.29 3.68 13.68
N ALA A 123 19.70 4.74 12.99
CA ALA A 123 18.77 5.75 12.46
C ALA A 123 17.88 5.23 11.32
N PHE A 124 18.31 4.19 10.60
CA PHE A 124 17.59 3.63 9.45
C PHE A 124 16.90 2.29 9.73
N LEU A 125 17.22 1.61 10.84
CA LEU A 125 16.56 0.39 11.23
C LEU A 125 15.10 0.64 11.62
N ILE A 126 14.22 -0.25 11.17
CA ILE A 126 12.79 -0.17 11.42
C ILE A 126 12.43 -1.22 12.47
N GLU A 127 11.87 -0.75 13.58
CA GLU A 127 11.22 -1.58 14.56
C GLU A 127 9.72 -1.60 14.27
N GLN A 128 9.15 -2.80 14.09
CA GLN A 128 7.72 -2.96 13.86
C GLN A 128 6.93 -2.53 15.11
N LYS A 129 5.81 -1.85 14.91
CA LYS A 129 4.93 -1.39 16.01
C LYS A 129 4.24 -2.53 16.76
N ALA A 130 4.09 -3.67 16.09
CA ALA A 130 3.56 -4.89 16.70
C ALA A 130 4.19 -6.11 16.03
N THR A 131 4.32 -7.20 16.76
CA THR A 131 4.83 -8.47 16.23
C THR A 131 3.85 -9.07 15.21
N THR A 132 4.33 -10.03 14.41
CA THR A 132 3.47 -10.78 13.47
C THR A 132 2.37 -11.53 14.22
N GLU A 133 2.66 -12.07 15.40
CA GLU A 133 1.73 -12.78 16.27
C GLU A 133 0.63 -11.84 16.78
N GLU A 134 0.98 -10.63 17.21
CA GLU A 134 0.00 -9.62 17.65
C GLU A 134 -0.91 -9.18 16.50
N LYS A 135 -0.35 -8.97 15.31
CA LYS A 135 -1.13 -8.65 14.10
C LYS A 135 -2.09 -9.79 13.72
N SER A 136 -1.62 -11.04 13.79
CA SER A 136 -2.45 -12.23 13.56
C SER A 136 -3.54 -12.39 14.61
N ARG A 137 -3.25 -12.07 15.88
CA ARG A 137 -4.25 -12.06 16.95
C ARG A 137 -5.34 -11.00 16.69
N LEU A 138 -4.97 -9.80 16.28
CA LEU A 138 -5.93 -8.76 15.91
C LEU A 138 -6.82 -9.22 14.76
N LEU A 139 -6.24 -9.86 13.74
CA LEU A 139 -7.01 -10.43 12.65
C LEU A 139 -8.00 -11.47 13.16
N GLY A 140 -7.61 -12.36 14.08
CA GLY A 140 -8.49 -13.34 14.72
C GLY A 140 -9.68 -12.76 15.51
N MET A 141 -9.64 -11.47 15.86
CA MET A 141 -10.77 -10.76 16.49
C MET A 141 -11.89 -10.38 15.52
N GLY A 142 -11.78 -10.73 14.24
CA GLY A 142 -12.76 -10.39 13.22
C GLY A 142 -12.90 -8.88 13.02
N ALA A 143 -14.12 -8.41 12.81
CA ALA A 143 -14.38 -7.00 12.52
C ALA A 143 -13.83 -6.01 13.57
N ALA A 144 -13.71 -6.41 14.82
CA ALA A 144 -13.17 -5.56 15.88
C ALA A 144 -11.66 -5.33 15.73
N GLY A 145 -10.94 -6.31 15.20
CA GLY A 145 -9.49 -6.24 15.01
C GLY A 145 -9.05 -5.55 13.71
N VAL A 146 -9.95 -5.37 12.73
CA VAL A 146 -9.59 -4.82 11.41
C VAL A 146 -9.06 -3.39 11.51
N SER A 147 -9.73 -2.50 12.23
CA SER A 147 -9.31 -1.09 12.34
C SER A 147 -7.95 -0.93 13.03
N PRO A 148 -7.69 -1.52 14.21
CA PRO A 148 -6.37 -1.44 14.83
C PRO A 148 -5.29 -2.12 13.99
N LEU A 149 -5.58 -3.25 13.33
CA LEU A 149 -4.64 -3.92 12.43
C LEU A 149 -4.27 -3.02 11.24
N THR A 150 -5.26 -2.42 10.58
CA THR A 150 -5.03 -1.49 9.46
C THR A 150 -4.11 -0.34 9.89
N SER A 151 -4.38 0.28 11.05
CA SER A 151 -3.55 1.38 11.57
C SER A 151 -2.09 0.95 11.82
N LEU A 152 -1.87 -0.24 12.35
CA LEU A 152 -0.52 -0.77 12.56
C LEU A 152 0.23 -1.03 11.24
N LEU A 153 -0.46 -1.60 10.25
CA LEU A 153 0.14 -1.85 8.93
C LEU A 153 0.48 -0.55 8.21
N GLU A 154 -0.38 0.46 8.29
CA GLU A 154 -0.13 1.79 7.73
C GLU A 154 1.08 2.48 8.40
N GLN A 155 1.18 2.42 9.72
CA GLN A 155 2.32 2.99 10.45
C GLN A 155 3.65 2.31 10.06
N ASP A 156 3.68 0.98 9.98
CA ASP A 156 4.86 0.24 9.57
C ASP A 156 5.22 0.52 8.11
N ALA A 157 4.23 0.65 7.20
CA ALA A 157 4.44 0.98 5.79
C ALA A 157 5.03 2.39 5.61
N VAL A 158 4.50 3.38 6.33
CA VAL A 158 5.02 4.76 6.32
C VAL A 158 6.45 4.82 6.88
N ALA A 159 6.73 4.09 7.96
CA ALA A 159 8.06 4.01 8.52
C ALA A 159 9.06 3.40 7.52
N LEU A 160 8.67 2.32 6.82
CA LEU A 160 9.48 1.67 5.79
C LEU A 160 9.76 2.62 4.62
N GLU A 161 8.72 3.29 4.10
CA GLU A 161 8.89 4.21 2.97
C GLU A 161 9.85 5.35 3.32
N LYS A 162 9.69 5.95 4.50
CA LYS A 162 10.56 7.03 4.98
C LYS A 162 12.01 6.56 5.13
N ALA A 163 12.24 5.46 5.87
CA ALA A 163 13.58 4.94 6.11
C ALA A 163 14.28 4.53 4.81
N ALA A 164 13.58 3.82 3.91
CA ALA A 164 14.13 3.40 2.62
C ALA A 164 14.50 4.60 1.73
N ARG A 165 13.67 5.66 1.71
CA ARG A 165 13.96 6.90 0.96
C ARG A 165 15.20 7.62 1.52
N GLU A 166 15.31 7.75 2.82
CA GLU A 166 16.44 8.42 3.47
C GLU A 166 17.72 7.60 3.31
N TYR A 167 17.66 6.29 3.53
CA TYR A 167 18.77 5.37 3.30
C TYR A 167 19.28 5.42 1.84
N SER A 168 18.38 5.41 0.87
CA SER A 168 18.76 5.52 -0.55
C SER A 168 19.47 6.83 -0.88
N LYS A 169 19.08 7.95 -0.26
CA LYS A 169 19.76 9.25 -0.45
C LYS A 169 21.17 9.20 0.11
N LEU A 170 21.37 8.61 1.29
CA LEU A 170 22.68 8.51 1.91
C LEU A 170 23.57 7.53 1.13
N SER A 171 23.06 6.36 0.76
CA SER A 171 23.78 5.36 -0.03
C SER A 171 24.30 5.92 -1.37
N ARG A 172 23.49 6.77 -2.05
CA ARG A 172 23.94 7.45 -3.26
C ARG A 172 25.06 8.48 -2.98
N LYS A 173 25.03 9.17 -1.85
CA LYS A 173 26.10 10.10 -1.44
C LYS A 173 27.40 9.37 -1.14
N THR A 174 27.34 8.24 -0.45
CA THR A 174 28.53 7.44 -0.09
C THR A 174 29.09 6.66 -1.28
N GLN A 175 28.26 6.19 -2.20
CA GLN A 175 28.71 5.58 -3.45
C GLN A 175 29.19 6.60 -4.49
N GLY A 176 28.69 7.84 -4.45
CA GLY A 176 29.18 8.96 -5.26
C GLY A 176 30.48 9.58 -4.76
N GLY A 177 30.95 9.14 -3.60
CA GLY A 177 32.17 9.67 -2.95
C GLY A 177 33.49 9.02 -3.39
N ALA A 178 33.51 8.11 -4.33
CA ALA A 178 34.72 7.81 -5.09
C ALA A 178 34.94 9.01 -6.03
N THR A 179 35.65 10.03 -5.55
CA THR A 179 36.18 11.12 -6.39
C THR A 179 37.14 10.49 -7.37
N LEU A 180 36.66 10.21 -8.58
CA LEU A 180 37.50 9.84 -9.68
C LEU A 180 38.37 11.04 -10.00
N SER A 181 39.65 11.00 -9.65
CA SER A 181 40.56 12.09 -10.01
C SER A 181 41.00 11.92 -11.46
N ALA A 182 41.02 13.01 -12.21
CA ALA A 182 41.51 13.02 -13.57
C ALA A 182 43.01 12.67 -13.67
N GLU A 183 43.73 12.60 -12.54
CA GLU A 183 45.14 12.24 -12.43
C GLU A 183 45.38 10.71 -12.50
N GLU A 184 44.39 9.91 -12.20
CA GLU A 184 44.45 8.43 -12.21
C GLU A 184 44.03 7.80 -13.56
N VAL A 185 43.73 8.64 -14.56
CA VAL A 185 43.26 8.16 -15.87
C VAL A 185 44.40 8.19 -16.87
N GLU A 186 44.90 7.02 -17.27
CA GLU A 186 45.83 6.91 -18.37
C GLU A 186 45.14 7.13 -19.72
N LEU A 187 45.70 8.02 -20.53
CA LEU A 187 45.22 8.29 -21.88
C LEU A 187 45.97 7.43 -22.89
N GLY A 188 45.25 6.66 -23.69
CA GLY A 188 45.76 5.95 -24.86
C GLY A 188 45.92 6.91 -26.04
N LYS A 189 46.81 6.60 -26.99
CA LYS A 189 46.99 7.35 -28.23
C LYS A 189 46.72 6.48 -29.45
N LEU A 190 45.97 7.03 -30.40
CA LEU A 190 45.75 6.46 -31.71
C LEU A 190 46.00 7.53 -32.78
N GLY A 191 47.22 7.60 -33.33
CA GLY A 191 47.65 8.71 -34.17
C GLY A 191 47.73 10.02 -33.37
N ASP A 192 47.05 11.04 -33.86
CA ASP A 192 46.94 12.38 -33.18
C ASP A 192 45.82 12.46 -32.17
N LEU A 193 45.02 11.36 -32.00
CA LEU A 193 43.90 11.31 -31.06
C LEU A 193 44.33 10.69 -29.74
N GLU A 194 43.99 11.37 -28.66
CA GLU A 194 44.06 10.82 -27.31
C GLU A 194 42.66 10.31 -26.91
N PHE A 195 42.59 9.10 -26.38
CA PHE A 195 41.35 8.49 -25.93
C PHE A 195 41.49 7.88 -24.53
N CYS A 196 40.38 7.81 -23.81
CA CYS A 196 40.29 7.11 -22.55
C CYS A 196 39.19 6.06 -22.65
N ALA A 197 39.54 4.81 -22.35
CA ALA A 197 38.57 3.72 -22.21
C ALA A 197 38.81 3.05 -20.86
N ARG A 198 37.85 3.15 -19.95
CA ARG A 198 37.92 2.52 -18.63
C ARG A 198 36.56 2.02 -18.21
N THR A 199 36.51 0.84 -17.61
CA THR A 199 35.31 0.31 -16.99
C THR A 199 35.28 0.73 -15.51
N PHE A 200 34.16 1.24 -15.05
CA PHE A 200 33.95 1.61 -13.66
C PHE A 200 32.87 0.72 -13.06
N GLU A 201 33.17 0.05 -11.96
CA GLU A 201 32.19 -0.72 -11.18
C GLU A 201 31.77 0.07 -9.94
N GLY A 202 30.46 0.13 -9.64
CA GLY A 202 29.92 0.79 -8.45
C GLY A 202 29.92 2.32 -8.47
N VAL A 203 30.19 2.96 -9.63
CA VAL A 203 30.25 4.42 -9.78
C VAL A 203 28.98 4.95 -10.41
N SER A 204 28.46 6.10 -9.90
CA SER A 204 27.25 6.70 -10.46
C SER A 204 27.47 7.29 -11.86
N PRO A 205 26.46 7.30 -12.75
CA PRO A 205 26.55 7.95 -14.05
C PRO A 205 26.93 9.43 -13.98
N GLU A 206 26.50 10.13 -12.91
CA GLU A 206 26.86 11.53 -12.67
C GLU A 206 28.34 11.72 -12.36
N SER A 207 28.93 10.82 -11.56
CA SER A 207 30.38 10.85 -11.25
C SER A 207 31.22 10.59 -12.50
N VAL A 208 30.79 9.66 -13.38
CA VAL A 208 31.45 9.40 -14.67
C VAL A 208 31.35 10.62 -15.60
N LYS A 209 30.18 11.27 -15.65
CA LYS A 209 29.99 12.50 -16.42
C LYS A 209 30.90 13.64 -15.93
N GLN A 210 30.97 13.85 -14.62
CA GLN A 210 31.85 14.87 -14.01
C GLN A 210 33.32 14.62 -14.32
N LEU A 211 33.75 13.34 -14.29
CA LEU A 211 35.10 12.98 -14.72
C LEU A 211 35.33 13.29 -16.20
N GLY A 212 34.38 12.98 -17.07
CA GLY A 212 34.44 13.30 -18.51
C GLY A 212 34.54 14.81 -18.76
N ASP A 213 33.77 15.61 -18.02
CA ASP A 213 33.81 17.08 -18.13
C ASP A 213 35.16 17.62 -17.61
N SER A 214 35.71 17.10 -16.51
CA SER A 214 37.02 17.45 -15.98
C SER A 214 38.17 17.06 -16.94
N LEU A 215 38.10 15.91 -17.59
CA LEU A 215 39.07 15.48 -18.60
C LEU A 215 39.03 16.40 -19.83
N LYS A 216 37.83 16.81 -20.30
CA LYS A 216 37.69 17.78 -21.40
C LYS A 216 38.31 19.16 -21.06
N GLU A 217 38.13 19.62 -19.82
CA GLU A 217 38.68 20.88 -19.37
C GLU A 217 40.21 20.84 -19.27
N LYS A 218 40.77 19.70 -18.78
CA LYS A 218 42.22 19.51 -18.63
C LYS A 218 42.92 19.28 -20.00
N HIS A 219 42.24 18.67 -20.94
CA HIS A 219 42.80 18.32 -22.27
C HIS A 219 42.09 19.07 -23.39
N ARG A 220 42.04 20.37 -23.39
CA ARG A 220 41.33 21.31 -24.32
C ARG A 220 41.39 20.99 -25.84
N LYS A 221 41.64 19.75 -26.26
CA LYS A 221 41.73 19.28 -27.64
C LYS A 221 40.76 18.15 -27.95
N PHE A 222 39.62 18.05 -27.24
CA PHE A 222 38.56 17.13 -27.59
C PHE A 222 37.34 17.86 -28.14
#